data_a8cef32330d4fe40f0533d6d147850a3
#
_entry.id   a8cef32330d4fe40f0533d6d147850a3
#
_cell.length_a   1.000
_cell.length_b   1.000
_cell.length_c   1.000
_cell.angle_alpha   90.00
_cell.angle_beta   90.00
_cell.angle_gamma   90.00
#
_symmetry.space_group_name_H-M   'P 1'
#
loop_
_entity.id
_entity.type
_entity.pdbx_description
1 polymer ?
#
loop_
_entity_poly.entity_id
_entity_poly.type
_entity_poly.pdbx_seq_one_letter_code
_entity_poly.pdbx_strand_id
1 'polypeptide(L)'
;MELMNEQEASGLLGCADVNSFFTSGLYRPDSKMLQFWLPREASGQTILAKYLATLFCCENPCWLQIPYWLDSSFANEDLFYGYRSGRGDSRSLQDASVYKFTPEDCEQFTSIVSMVLYFSWDGRVFDAEGTFFINISHDEIIDCVVSSSNSLELLVSEFSRLDVRPL
;
A
#
# COMPACT_ATOMS: atom_id res chain seq x y z
N MET A 1 9.24 10.55 5.05
CA MET A 1 8.13 9.68 5.52
C MET A 1 7.55 10.25 6.80
N GLU A 2 6.28 10.46 6.84
CA GLU A 2 5.53 10.95 8.00
C GLU A 2 4.60 9.82 8.48
N LEU A 3 4.63 9.52 9.78
CA LEU A 3 3.79 8.50 10.40
C LEU A 3 2.66 9.16 11.18
N MET A 4 1.45 8.64 11.04
CA MET A 4 0.26 9.21 11.68
C MET A 4 -0.73 8.13 12.09
N ASN A 5 -1.60 8.45 13.03
CA ASN A 5 -2.76 7.64 13.33
C ASN A 5 -3.89 7.89 12.32
N GLU A 6 -4.93 7.08 12.37
CA GLU A 6 -6.06 7.20 11.44
C GLU A 6 -6.79 8.54 11.55
N GLN A 7 -6.87 9.13 12.74
CA GLN A 7 -7.53 10.42 12.95
C GLN A 7 -6.73 11.58 12.35
N GLU A 8 -5.40 11.56 12.50
CA GLU A 8 -4.50 12.54 11.88
C GLU A 8 -4.58 12.45 10.36
N ALA A 9 -4.55 11.21 9.82
CA ALA A 9 -4.68 10.98 8.38
C ALA A 9 -6.04 11.42 7.83
N SER A 10 -7.14 11.15 8.55
CA SER A 10 -8.49 11.59 8.17
C SER A 10 -8.59 13.11 8.09
N GLY A 11 -7.97 13.81 9.03
CA GLY A 11 -7.92 15.28 9.02
C GLY A 11 -7.20 15.84 7.80
N LEU A 12 -6.07 15.23 7.41
CA LEU A 12 -5.29 15.64 6.23
C LEU A 12 -6.01 15.32 4.91
N LEU A 13 -6.70 14.19 4.85
CA LEU A 13 -7.45 13.74 3.66
C LEU A 13 -8.83 14.40 3.55
N GLY A 14 -9.27 15.13 4.58
CA GLY A 14 -10.57 15.78 4.62
C GLY A 14 -11.75 14.80 4.62
N CYS A 15 -11.55 13.59 5.16
CA CYS A 15 -12.56 12.54 5.22
C CYS A 15 -13.03 12.27 6.66
N ALA A 16 -14.19 11.60 6.81
CA ALA A 16 -14.75 11.29 8.13
C ALA A 16 -13.88 10.26 8.88
N ASP A 17 -13.39 9.27 8.17
CA ASP A 17 -12.38 8.31 8.64
C ASP A 17 -11.64 7.72 7.44
N VAL A 18 -10.43 7.21 7.69
CA VAL A 18 -9.56 6.64 6.65
C VAL A 18 -10.19 5.40 6.03
N ASN A 19 -10.86 4.57 6.80
CA ASN A 19 -11.50 3.35 6.29
C ASN A 19 -12.66 3.67 5.35
N SER A 20 -13.46 4.69 5.66
CA SER A 20 -14.51 5.20 4.77
C SER A 20 -13.93 5.77 3.48
N PHE A 21 -12.79 6.46 3.54
CA PHE A 21 -12.09 6.96 2.36
C PHE A 21 -11.68 5.80 1.44
N PHE A 22 -11.10 4.74 1.98
CA PHE A 22 -10.74 3.55 1.24
C PHE A 22 -11.96 2.84 0.64
N THR A 23 -13.01 2.65 1.43
CA THR A 23 -14.24 1.99 0.97
C THR A 23 -14.89 2.79 -0.16
N SER A 24 -14.95 4.12 -0.04
CA SER A 24 -15.51 4.97 -1.09
C SER A 24 -14.63 5.03 -2.35
N GLY A 25 -13.30 4.91 -2.21
CA GLY A 25 -12.36 4.82 -3.32
C GLY A 25 -12.53 3.55 -4.14
N LEU A 26 -12.74 2.41 -3.46
CA LEU A 26 -12.99 1.11 -4.09
C LEU A 26 -14.29 1.06 -4.92
N TYR A 27 -15.30 1.85 -4.56
CA TYR A 27 -16.65 1.78 -5.14
C TYR A 27 -17.05 3.03 -5.92
N ARG A 28 -16.10 3.80 -6.46
CA ARG A 28 -16.48 4.90 -7.36
C ARG A 28 -17.18 4.34 -8.62
N PRO A 29 -18.33 4.92 -9.04
CA PRO A 29 -19.13 4.37 -10.14
C PRO A 29 -18.38 4.20 -11.46
N ASP A 30 -17.36 5.02 -11.71
CA ASP A 30 -16.57 5.03 -12.94
C ASP A 30 -15.21 4.31 -12.81
N SER A 31 -14.90 3.75 -11.62
CA SER A 31 -13.64 3.04 -11.41
C SER A 31 -13.71 1.61 -11.94
N LYS A 32 -12.58 1.14 -12.44
CA LYS A 32 -12.38 -0.25 -12.83
C LYS A 32 -11.52 -0.95 -11.79
N MET A 33 -11.98 -2.09 -11.31
CA MET A 33 -11.24 -2.93 -10.40
C MET A 33 -10.73 -4.17 -11.14
N LEU A 34 -9.46 -4.46 -10.93
CA LEU A 34 -8.83 -5.71 -11.35
C LEU A 34 -8.21 -6.40 -10.15
N GLN A 35 -8.26 -7.71 -10.16
CA GLN A 35 -7.67 -8.55 -9.14
C GLN A 35 -6.56 -9.41 -9.73
N PHE A 36 -5.49 -9.58 -8.99
CA PHE A 36 -4.35 -10.37 -9.41
C PHE A 36 -3.83 -11.21 -8.23
N TRP A 37 -3.20 -12.35 -8.56
CA TRP A 37 -2.40 -13.10 -7.60
C TRP A 37 -1.05 -12.42 -7.38
N LEU A 38 -0.62 -12.31 -6.13
CA LEU A 38 0.71 -11.82 -5.79
C LEU A 38 1.80 -12.80 -6.25
N PRO A 39 3.00 -12.30 -6.59
CA PRO A 39 4.15 -13.17 -6.83
C PRO A 39 4.50 -13.97 -5.58
N ARG A 40 4.74 -15.27 -5.72
CA ARG A 40 5.14 -16.12 -4.60
C ARG A 40 6.61 -16.00 -4.24
N GLU A 41 7.44 -15.66 -5.21
CA GLU A 41 8.88 -15.53 -5.03
C GLU A 41 9.24 -14.17 -4.43
N ALA A 42 10.12 -14.15 -3.43
CA ALA A 42 10.58 -12.92 -2.78
C ALA A 42 11.18 -11.90 -3.77
N SER A 43 11.83 -12.38 -4.82
CA SER A 43 12.34 -11.54 -5.92
C SER A 43 11.19 -10.85 -6.67
N GLY A 44 10.13 -11.55 -6.99
CA GLY A 44 8.93 -10.99 -7.62
C GLY A 44 8.25 -9.96 -6.74
N GLN A 45 8.11 -10.24 -5.44
CA GLN A 45 7.54 -9.31 -4.46
C GLN A 45 8.38 -8.02 -4.35
N THR A 46 9.71 -8.14 -4.33
CA THR A 46 10.60 -6.97 -4.30
C THR A 46 10.48 -6.13 -5.58
N ILE A 47 10.37 -6.77 -6.75
CA ILE A 47 10.19 -6.07 -8.02
C ILE A 47 8.82 -5.39 -8.06
N LEU A 48 7.76 -6.06 -7.58
CA LEU A 48 6.43 -5.47 -7.46
C LEU A 48 6.44 -4.24 -6.54
N ALA A 49 7.09 -4.32 -5.37
CA ALA A 49 7.21 -3.18 -4.47
C ALA A 49 7.91 -1.98 -5.13
N LYS A 50 8.97 -2.20 -5.89
CA LYS A 50 9.65 -1.15 -6.68
C LYS A 50 8.75 -0.56 -7.76
N TYR A 51 7.97 -1.39 -8.43
CA TYR A 51 7.02 -0.91 -9.42
C TYR A 51 5.93 -0.04 -8.78
N LEU A 52 5.36 -0.48 -7.65
CA LEU A 52 4.39 0.31 -6.89
C LEU A 52 5.00 1.64 -6.41
N ALA A 53 6.26 1.65 -6.00
CA ALA A 53 6.96 2.89 -5.65
C ALA A 53 7.06 3.84 -6.85
N THR A 54 7.38 3.34 -8.02
CA THR A 54 7.41 4.14 -9.26
C THR A 54 6.03 4.69 -9.60
N LEU A 55 5.00 3.88 -9.44
CA LEU A 55 3.63 4.27 -9.78
C LEU A 55 3.05 5.31 -8.82
N PHE A 56 3.34 5.20 -7.51
CA PHE A 56 2.67 6.00 -6.48
C PHE A 56 3.55 7.10 -5.89
N CYS A 57 4.83 6.84 -5.67
CA CYS A 57 5.66 7.67 -4.82
C CYS A 57 6.64 8.56 -5.58
N CYS A 58 7.07 8.17 -6.79
CA CYS A 58 8.16 8.88 -7.46
C CYS A 58 7.80 10.27 -7.97
N GLU A 59 6.53 10.55 -8.26
CA GLU A 59 6.10 11.84 -8.81
C GLU A 59 5.21 12.63 -7.84
N ASN A 60 4.40 11.94 -7.05
CA ASN A 60 3.41 12.57 -6.17
C ASN A 60 3.46 11.95 -4.76
N PRO A 61 3.02 12.68 -3.74
CA PRO A 61 2.81 12.10 -2.41
C PRO A 61 1.79 10.96 -2.46
N CYS A 62 2.08 9.89 -1.70
CA CYS A 62 1.15 8.78 -1.55
C CYS A 62 1.03 8.36 -0.08
N TRP A 63 0.04 7.53 0.21
CA TRP A 63 -0.21 6.99 1.54
C TRP A 63 -0.21 5.47 1.50
N LEU A 64 0.26 4.88 2.57
CA LEU A 64 0.14 3.46 2.87
C LEU A 64 -0.53 3.31 4.23
N GLN A 65 -1.62 2.56 4.29
CA GLN A 65 -2.21 2.09 5.54
C GLN A 65 -1.90 0.62 5.71
N ILE A 66 -1.53 0.21 6.93
CA ILE A 66 -1.41 -1.20 7.32
C ILE A 66 -2.48 -1.45 8.39
N PRO A 67 -3.71 -1.86 7.97
CA PRO A 67 -4.86 -1.92 8.88
C PRO A 67 -4.83 -3.12 9.82
N TYR A 68 -4.22 -4.21 9.40
CA TYR A 68 -4.17 -5.46 10.14
C TYR A 68 -2.76 -6.02 10.21
N TRP A 69 -2.36 -6.35 11.41
CA TRP A 69 -1.18 -7.12 11.74
C TRP A 69 -1.67 -8.52 12.08
N LEU A 70 -1.30 -9.52 11.28
CA LEU A 70 -1.76 -10.89 11.50
C LEU A 70 -1.26 -11.44 12.84
N ASP A 71 -2.17 -11.94 13.65
CA ASP A 71 -1.91 -12.50 14.98
C ASP A 71 -0.89 -13.65 15.02
N SER A 72 -0.59 -14.26 13.88
CA SER A 72 0.26 -15.45 13.78
C SER A 72 1.76 -15.17 13.63
N SER A 73 2.18 -13.92 13.52
CA SER A 73 3.58 -13.59 13.20
C SER A 73 4.19 -12.54 14.13
N PHE A 74 4.06 -12.71 15.45
CA PHE A 74 4.66 -11.83 16.45
C PHE A 74 6.12 -11.44 16.16
N ALA A 75 6.92 -12.36 15.62
CA ALA A 75 8.32 -12.09 15.26
C ALA A 75 8.47 -11.04 14.15
N ASN A 76 7.51 -10.96 13.24
CA ASN A 76 7.54 -10.03 12.11
C ASN A 76 7.08 -8.63 12.52
N GLU A 77 6.13 -8.52 13.45
CA GLU A 77 5.72 -7.25 14.04
C GLU A 77 6.87 -6.60 14.80
N ASP A 78 7.60 -7.36 15.59
CA ASP A 78 8.79 -6.89 16.32
C ASP A 78 9.85 -6.36 15.36
N LEU A 79 10.06 -7.01 14.23
CA LEU A 79 10.98 -6.56 13.19
C LEU A 79 10.56 -5.18 12.63
N PHE A 80 9.28 -5.04 12.31
CA PHE A 80 8.75 -3.79 11.77
C PHE A 80 8.73 -2.68 12.83
N TYR A 81 8.39 -3.00 14.07
CA TYR A 81 8.49 -2.08 15.20
C TYR A 81 9.95 -1.61 15.40
N GLY A 82 10.91 -2.53 15.34
CA GLY A 82 12.32 -2.21 15.37
C GLY A 82 12.78 -1.29 14.24
N TYR A 83 12.28 -1.53 13.03
CA TYR A 83 12.53 -0.67 11.87
C TYR A 83 12.01 0.76 12.09
N ARG A 84 10.80 0.92 12.64
CA ARG A 84 10.21 2.23 12.94
C ARG A 84 10.93 2.94 14.09
N SER A 85 11.20 2.21 15.20
CA SER A 85 11.91 2.74 16.35
C SER A 85 13.31 3.24 16.00
N GLY A 86 14.00 2.55 15.11
CA GLY A 86 15.29 3.00 14.56
C GLY A 86 15.21 4.32 13.77
N ARG A 87 14.00 4.75 13.38
CA ARG A 87 13.72 6.04 12.73
C ARG A 87 13.09 7.07 13.67
N GLY A 88 13.08 6.79 14.97
CA GLY A 88 12.62 7.72 16.00
C GLY A 88 11.13 7.65 16.32
N ASP A 89 10.38 6.68 15.78
CA ASP A 89 8.98 6.47 16.12
C ASP A 89 8.80 5.21 16.98
N SER A 90 8.46 5.39 18.25
CA SER A 90 8.24 4.32 19.23
C SER A 90 6.75 4.10 19.56
N ARG A 91 5.82 4.75 18.85
CA ARG A 91 4.39 4.50 19.03
C ARG A 91 4.05 3.05 18.69
N SER A 92 2.96 2.52 19.25
CA SER A 92 2.49 1.19 18.88
C SER A 92 2.16 1.14 17.37
N LEU A 93 2.13 -0.05 16.80
CA LEU A 93 1.81 -0.22 15.37
C LEU A 93 0.39 0.26 15.07
N GLN A 94 -0.53 0.05 16.01
CA GLN A 94 -1.93 0.49 15.91
C GLN A 94 -2.07 2.01 16.03
N ASP A 95 -1.24 2.66 16.85
CA ASP A 95 -1.26 4.11 17.04
C ASP A 95 -0.65 4.90 15.87
N ALA A 96 0.00 4.22 14.94
CA ALA A 96 0.57 4.82 13.74
C ALA A 96 0.51 3.81 12.59
N SER A 97 -0.70 3.56 12.11
CA SER A 97 -0.99 2.61 11.03
C SER A 97 -0.94 3.24 9.64
N VAL A 98 -0.86 4.57 9.53
CA VAL A 98 -0.85 5.30 8.26
C VAL A 98 0.49 5.99 8.06
N TYR A 99 1.02 5.86 6.86
CA TYR A 99 2.32 6.38 6.42
C TYR A 99 2.11 7.26 5.21
N LYS A 100 2.57 8.52 5.29
CA LYS A 100 2.64 9.42 4.14
C LYS A 100 4.06 9.46 3.62
N PHE A 101 4.20 9.32 2.32
CA PHE A 101 5.46 9.37 1.61
C PHE A 101 5.46 10.53 0.62
N THR A 102 6.63 11.13 0.45
CA THR A 102 6.93 12.08 -0.62
C THR A 102 7.85 11.41 -1.65
N PRO A 103 8.07 11.99 -2.82
CA PRO A 103 9.01 11.44 -3.79
C PRO A 103 10.42 11.17 -3.25
N GLU A 104 10.85 11.92 -2.24
CA GLU A 104 12.14 11.73 -1.56
C GLU A 104 12.17 10.45 -0.70
N ASP A 105 11.01 9.91 -0.36
CA ASP A 105 10.83 8.72 0.49
C ASP A 105 10.66 7.42 -0.32
N CYS A 106 10.90 7.42 -1.62
CA CYS A 106 10.63 6.30 -2.53
C CYS A 106 11.32 4.99 -2.10
N GLU A 107 12.53 5.06 -1.55
CA GLU A 107 13.24 3.89 -1.03
C GLU A 107 12.60 3.33 0.26
N GLN A 108 12.13 4.22 1.15
CA GLN A 108 11.43 3.81 2.36
C GLN A 108 10.07 3.19 2.03
N PHE A 109 9.33 3.78 1.08
CA PHE A 109 8.09 3.21 0.58
C PHE A 109 8.34 1.79 0.04
N THR A 110 9.33 1.62 -0.85
CA THR A 110 9.72 0.31 -1.39
C THR A 110 10.03 -0.69 -0.28
N SER A 111 10.79 -0.28 0.73
CA SER A 111 11.17 -1.15 1.85
C SER A 111 9.96 -1.62 2.64
N ILE A 112 9.03 -0.71 2.97
CA ILE A 112 7.85 -1.04 3.76
C ILE A 112 6.88 -1.90 2.95
N VAL A 113 6.62 -1.56 1.69
CA VAL A 113 5.74 -2.37 0.82
C VAL A 113 6.34 -3.77 0.60
N SER A 114 7.67 -3.89 0.47
CA SER A 114 8.33 -5.20 0.41
C SER A 114 8.07 -6.03 1.67
N MET A 115 8.08 -5.43 2.85
CA MET A 115 7.74 -6.12 4.10
C MET A 115 6.26 -6.53 4.13
N VAL A 116 5.35 -5.65 3.71
CA VAL A 116 3.92 -5.96 3.60
C VAL A 116 3.71 -7.20 2.72
N LEU A 117 4.32 -7.23 1.55
CA LEU A 117 4.23 -8.35 0.61
C LEU A 117 4.88 -9.63 1.16
N TYR A 118 6.09 -9.50 1.70
CA TYR A 118 6.88 -10.65 2.17
C TYR A 118 6.27 -11.35 3.39
N PHE A 119 5.68 -10.57 4.30
CA PHE A 119 5.08 -11.10 5.52
C PHE A 119 3.57 -11.34 5.39
N SER A 120 3.00 -11.16 4.19
CA SER A 120 1.57 -11.32 3.92
C SER A 120 0.70 -10.47 4.86
N TRP A 121 1.08 -9.21 5.07
CA TRP A 121 0.25 -8.26 5.79
C TRP A 121 -0.76 -7.61 4.86
N ASP A 122 -1.87 -7.13 5.44
CA ASP A 122 -2.79 -6.29 4.71
C ASP A 122 -2.19 -4.88 4.54
N GLY A 123 -2.25 -4.36 3.33
CA GLY A 123 -1.75 -3.03 3.01
C GLY A 123 -2.63 -2.32 2.01
N ARG A 124 -2.82 -1.01 2.18
CA ARG A 124 -3.59 -0.18 1.26
C ARG A 124 -2.76 1.01 0.84
N VAL A 125 -2.51 1.11 -0.47
CA VAL A 125 -1.76 2.22 -1.07
C VAL A 125 -2.72 3.09 -1.87
N PHE A 126 -2.59 4.40 -1.76
CA PHE A 126 -3.43 5.34 -2.49
C PHE A 126 -2.74 6.68 -2.69
N ASP A 127 -3.15 7.39 -3.73
CA ASP A 127 -2.75 8.77 -3.99
C ASP A 127 -3.72 9.77 -3.32
N ALA A 128 -3.28 11.02 -3.18
CA ALA A 128 -4.09 12.07 -2.58
C ALA A 128 -5.37 12.37 -3.37
N GLU A 129 -5.36 12.13 -4.67
CA GLU A 129 -6.46 12.43 -5.58
C GLU A 129 -7.47 11.28 -5.65
N GLY A 130 -7.10 10.11 -5.12
CA GLY A 130 -7.90 8.89 -5.18
C GLY A 130 -8.10 8.41 -6.61
N THR A 131 -7.11 8.63 -7.48
CA THR A 131 -7.12 8.16 -8.87
C THR A 131 -6.61 6.74 -8.99
N PHE A 132 -5.74 6.35 -8.08
CA PHE A 132 -5.21 5.01 -7.90
C PHE A 132 -5.42 4.52 -6.47
N PHE A 133 -5.86 3.29 -6.36
CA PHE A 133 -5.97 2.59 -5.10
C PHE A 133 -5.52 1.14 -5.27
N ILE A 134 -4.70 0.67 -4.36
CA ILE A 134 -4.26 -0.73 -4.31
C ILE A 134 -4.52 -1.27 -2.92
N ASN A 135 -5.18 -2.43 -2.86
CA ASN A 135 -5.33 -3.21 -1.65
C ASN A 135 -4.53 -4.51 -1.79
N ILE A 136 -3.58 -4.71 -0.90
CA ILE A 136 -2.78 -5.92 -0.76
C ILE A 136 -3.42 -6.73 0.34
N SER A 137 -3.81 -7.97 0.06
CA SER A 137 -4.43 -8.87 1.01
C SER A 137 -3.46 -9.97 1.45
N HIS A 138 -3.57 -10.38 2.71
CA HIS A 138 -2.90 -11.56 3.25
C HIS A 138 -3.29 -12.88 2.52
N ASP A 139 -4.39 -12.87 1.77
CA ASP A 139 -4.81 -13.99 0.90
C ASP A 139 -4.02 -14.10 -0.40
N GLU A 140 -2.87 -13.43 -0.50
CA GLU A 140 -2.01 -13.38 -1.70
C GLU A 140 -2.70 -12.72 -2.91
N ILE A 141 -3.64 -11.82 -2.68
CA ILE A 141 -4.39 -11.09 -3.71
C ILE A 141 -4.02 -9.59 -3.65
N ILE A 142 -3.92 -8.98 -4.81
CA ILE A 142 -3.84 -7.54 -4.97
C ILE A 142 -5.03 -7.03 -5.78
N ASP A 143 -5.79 -6.12 -5.18
CA ASP A 143 -6.87 -5.40 -5.86
C ASP A 143 -6.35 -4.06 -6.35
N CYS A 144 -6.55 -3.77 -7.61
CA CYS A 144 -6.15 -2.52 -8.22
C CYS A 144 -7.39 -1.78 -8.73
N VAL A 145 -7.62 -0.59 -8.21
CA VAL A 145 -8.71 0.29 -8.63
C VAL A 145 -8.13 1.51 -9.30
N VAL A 146 -8.58 1.79 -10.51
CA VAL A 146 -8.12 2.92 -11.31
C VAL A 146 -9.29 3.69 -11.90
N SER A 147 -9.16 5.01 -11.95
CA SER A 147 -10.19 5.90 -12.47
C SER A 147 -10.15 6.08 -14.00
N SER A 148 -9.07 5.63 -14.67
CA SER A 148 -8.93 5.77 -16.12
C SER A 148 -8.60 4.46 -16.83
N SER A 149 -9.11 4.31 -18.06
CA SER A 149 -8.84 3.12 -18.88
C SER A 149 -7.39 3.03 -19.32
N ASN A 150 -6.73 4.14 -19.60
CA ASN A 150 -5.33 4.18 -20.02
C ASN A 150 -4.39 3.71 -18.88
N SER A 151 -4.68 4.15 -17.66
CA SER A 151 -3.93 3.70 -16.46
C SER A 151 -4.12 2.21 -16.21
N LEU A 152 -5.31 1.68 -16.51
CA LEU A 152 -5.60 0.26 -16.39
C LEU A 152 -4.77 -0.58 -17.37
N GLU A 153 -4.71 -0.20 -18.64
CA GLU A 153 -3.95 -0.92 -19.67
C GLU A 153 -2.46 -0.94 -19.34
N LEU A 154 -1.91 0.18 -18.86
CA LEU A 154 -0.53 0.28 -18.42
C LEU A 154 -0.26 -0.69 -17.25
N LEU A 155 -1.11 -0.66 -16.22
CA LEU A 155 -0.98 -1.50 -15.05
C LEU A 155 -1.05 -3.00 -15.40
N VAL A 156 -2.00 -3.41 -16.26
CA VAL A 156 -2.13 -4.80 -16.73
C VAL A 156 -0.88 -5.24 -17.48
N SER A 157 -0.35 -4.39 -18.37
CA SER A 157 0.86 -4.66 -19.13
C SER A 157 2.06 -4.88 -18.21
N GLU A 158 2.27 -4.00 -17.24
CA GLU A 158 3.39 -4.10 -16.32
C GLU A 158 3.25 -5.29 -15.35
N PHE A 159 2.05 -5.55 -14.82
CA PHE A 159 1.82 -6.68 -13.94
C PHE A 159 2.06 -8.01 -14.66
N SER A 160 1.67 -8.12 -15.93
CA SER A 160 1.97 -9.30 -16.74
C SER A 160 3.47 -9.55 -16.90
N ARG A 161 4.29 -8.50 -16.95
CA ARG A 161 5.76 -8.60 -17.00
C ARG A 161 6.38 -9.05 -15.67
N LEU A 162 5.67 -8.85 -14.56
CA LEU A 162 6.11 -9.18 -13.21
C LEU A 162 5.62 -10.54 -12.71
N ASP A 163 5.06 -11.39 -13.59
CA ASP A 163 4.38 -12.64 -13.23
C ASP A 163 3.23 -12.47 -12.22
N VAL A 164 2.66 -11.27 -12.17
CA VAL A 164 1.43 -10.96 -11.44
C VAL A 164 0.27 -11.38 -12.32
N ARG A 165 -0.48 -12.41 -11.91
CA ARG A 165 -1.48 -13.07 -12.76
C ARG A 165 -2.88 -12.56 -12.45
N PRO A 166 -3.67 -12.21 -13.47
CA PRO A 166 -5.07 -11.86 -13.24
C PRO A 166 -5.84 -13.06 -12.65
N LEU A 167 -6.79 -12.76 -11.77
CA LEU A 167 -7.75 -13.71 -11.21
C LEU A 167 -8.84 -14.05 -12.21
#